data_7cda274b2607ef1b6aad4ebd61bf6fe2
#
_entry.id   7cda274b2607ef1b6aad4ebd61bf6fe2
#
_cell.length_a   1.000
_cell.length_b   1.000
_cell.length_c   1.000
_cell.angle_alpha   90.00
_cell.angle_beta   90.00
_cell.angle_gamma   90.00
#
_symmetry.space_group_name_H-M   'P 1'
#
loop_
_entity.id
_entity.type
_entity.pdbx_description
1 polymer ?
#
loop_
_entity_poly.entity_id
_entity_poly.type
_entity_poly.pdbx_seq_one_letter_code
_entity_poly.pdbx_strand_id
1 'polypeptide(L)'
;MKTKVLFLSAILASVTLNSVAHSAVFNLATEKQNIELNQSPKKIAVYDLSILDTLNALNIQAQIVPKATFTGSLTKYNQAQFIKAGSLFEPDLAQLKQLKPDLIFVGGRSAKTLESLQPIAATVDLSAKTDHYMSDLKNRTLTLAKAFKRENMAAKKLKDLDQLQLKVKEQTANKSAVMLFAVGDNYMPHAANDRFGFIHELTGFKSVLPLTEKTDTARPEAGSAEALAAEKKNVELLKSAVQQNPDYVIVLDRGAVNTQKYASKQGIKTHAVLGQSQAVKQNRVIFVNADAWYITGAGLDNTAFMLKEIA
;
A
#
# COMPACT_ATOMS: atom_id res chain seq x y z
N MET A 1 -30.60 31.15 -86.88
CA MET A 1 -29.94 30.08 -86.06
C MET A 1 -29.83 30.58 -84.63
N LYS A 2 -30.64 30.04 -83.71
CA LYS A 2 -30.65 30.42 -82.30
C LYS A 2 -30.00 29.31 -81.51
N THR A 3 -28.80 29.55 -80.95
CA THR A 3 -28.08 28.61 -80.12
C THR A 3 -28.58 28.69 -78.66
N LYS A 4 -29.15 27.61 -78.14
CA LYS A 4 -29.56 27.48 -76.72
C LYS A 4 -28.37 27.02 -75.95
N VAL A 5 -27.98 27.82 -74.92
CA VAL A 5 -26.98 27.44 -73.91
C VAL A 5 -27.75 26.80 -72.74
N LEU A 6 -27.46 25.53 -72.46
CA LEU A 6 -27.94 24.84 -71.25
C LEU A 6 -26.99 25.15 -70.09
N PHE A 7 -27.49 25.73 -69.02
CA PHE A 7 -26.79 25.85 -67.74
C PHE A 7 -27.08 24.57 -66.93
N LEU A 8 -26.03 23.81 -66.63
CA LEU A 8 -26.07 22.65 -65.78
C LEU A 8 -25.67 23.08 -64.35
N SER A 9 -26.66 23.19 -63.47
CA SER A 9 -26.42 23.53 -62.05
C SER A 9 -26.03 22.27 -61.29
N ALA A 10 -24.76 22.19 -60.88
CA ALA A 10 -24.27 21.15 -60.00
C ALA A 10 -24.59 21.53 -58.52
N ILE A 11 -25.47 20.73 -57.92
CA ILE A 11 -25.76 20.83 -56.45
C ILE A 11 -24.69 20.03 -55.71
N LEU A 12 -23.77 20.72 -55.03
CA LEU A 12 -22.80 20.11 -54.12
C LEU A 12 -23.54 19.81 -52.79
N ALA A 13 -23.87 18.53 -52.57
CA ALA A 13 -24.38 18.08 -51.26
C ALA A 13 -23.17 17.94 -50.28
N SER A 14 -23.05 18.90 -49.36
CA SER A 14 -22.10 18.81 -48.27
C SER A 14 -22.57 17.78 -47.25
N VAL A 15 -21.96 16.60 -47.25
CA VAL A 15 -22.13 15.60 -46.20
C VAL A 15 -21.31 16.06 -44.98
N THR A 16 -21.94 16.63 -43.98
CA THR A 16 -21.33 16.89 -42.68
C THR A 16 -21.16 15.56 -41.94
N LEU A 17 -19.95 15.00 -41.93
CA LEU A 17 -19.61 13.90 -41.05
C LEU A 17 -19.64 14.40 -39.60
N ASN A 18 -20.75 14.17 -38.91
CA ASN A 18 -20.79 14.27 -37.46
C ASN A 18 -19.93 13.15 -36.88
N SER A 19 -18.66 13.40 -36.61
CA SER A 19 -17.84 12.56 -35.78
C SER A 19 -18.40 12.62 -34.36
N VAL A 20 -19.18 11.62 -33.97
CA VAL A 20 -19.51 11.36 -32.58
C VAL A 20 -18.17 11.05 -31.89
N ALA A 21 -17.63 12.04 -31.20
CA ALA A 21 -16.48 11.81 -30.33
C ALA A 21 -16.95 10.80 -29.27
N HIS A 22 -16.56 9.55 -29.41
CA HIS A 22 -16.71 8.54 -28.37
C HIS A 22 -15.84 9.02 -27.20
N SER A 23 -16.49 9.60 -26.17
CA SER A 23 -15.77 9.91 -24.93
C SER A 23 -15.17 8.61 -24.42
N ALA A 24 -13.86 8.60 -24.24
CA ALA A 24 -13.15 7.42 -23.77
C ALA A 24 -13.74 6.99 -22.42
N VAL A 25 -14.45 5.88 -22.41
CA VAL A 25 -14.98 5.26 -21.19
C VAL A 25 -13.80 4.93 -20.28
N PHE A 26 -13.84 5.42 -19.04
CA PHE A 26 -12.92 4.97 -18.00
C PHE A 26 -13.44 3.65 -17.46
N ASN A 27 -12.58 2.63 -17.47
CA ASN A 27 -12.90 1.31 -16.93
C ASN A 27 -11.82 0.89 -15.95
N LEU A 28 -12.23 0.59 -14.71
CA LEU A 28 -11.37 0.02 -13.67
C LEU A 28 -11.97 -1.31 -13.22
N ALA A 29 -11.43 -2.39 -13.75
CA ALA A 29 -11.83 -3.75 -13.42
C ALA A 29 -10.90 -4.35 -12.37
N THR A 30 -11.47 -4.80 -11.26
CA THR A 30 -10.80 -5.54 -10.19
C THR A 30 -11.35 -6.96 -10.10
N GLU A 31 -10.78 -7.81 -9.26
CA GLU A 31 -11.33 -9.15 -9.00
C GLU A 31 -12.76 -9.11 -8.42
N LYS A 32 -13.11 -8.04 -7.71
CA LYS A 32 -14.38 -7.93 -6.96
C LYS A 32 -15.44 -7.08 -7.68
N GLN A 33 -15.04 -6.15 -8.52
CA GLN A 33 -15.96 -5.17 -9.12
C GLN A 33 -15.39 -4.54 -10.38
N ASN A 34 -16.27 -4.05 -11.24
CA ASN A 34 -15.97 -3.24 -12.42
C ASN A 34 -16.58 -1.86 -12.27
N ILE A 35 -15.79 -0.81 -12.37
CA ILE A 35 -16.22 0.58 -12.36
C ILE A 35 -16.10 1.15 -13.76
N GLU A 36 -17.21 1.61 -14.29
CA GLU A 36 -17.28 2.29 -15.58
C GLU A 36 -17.75 3.72 -15.40
N LEU A 37 -17.01 4.68 -15.94
CA LEU A 37 -17.37 6.09 -15.96
C LEU A 37 -17.35 6.59 -17.41
N ASN A 38 -18.25 7.49 -17.74
CA ASN A 38 -18.34 8.08 -19.08
C ASN A 38 -17.12 8.94 -19.46
N GLN A 39 -16.30 9.30 -18.47
CA GLN A 39 -15.07 10.07 -18.66
C GLN A 39 -14.03 9.69 -17.60
N SER A 40 -12.76 9.99 -17.88
CA SER A 40 -11.70 9.82 -16.87
C SER A 40 -11.99 10.66 -15.64
N PRO A 41 -11.86 10.08 -14.42
CA PRO A 41 -12.13 10.81 -13.18
C PRO A 41 -11.12 11.96 -13.01
N LYS A 42 -11.63 13.15 -12.68
CA LYS A 42 -10.85 14.38 -12.47
C LYS A 42 -10.65 14.67 -10.99
N LYS A 43 -11.63 14.34 -10.17
CA LYS A 43 -11.60 14.55 -8.72
C LYS A 43 -11.59 13.19 -8.00
N ILE A 44 -10.42 12.78 -7.58
CA ILE A 44 -10.18 11.48 -6.96
C ILE A 44 -9.96 11.66 -5.47
N ALA A 45 -10.70 10.89 -4.65
CA ALA A 45 -10.49 10.77 -3.22
C ALA A 45 -9.79 9.44 -2.90
N VAL A 46 -8.79 9.44 -2.01
CA VAL A 46 -8.02 8.23 -1.67
C VAL A 46 -7.84 8.13 -0.16
N TYR A 47 -8.31 7.02 0.43
CA TYR A 47 -8.26 6.75 1.87
C TYR A 47 -7.35 5.58 2.25
N ASP A 48 -6.48 5.16 1.33
CA ASP A 48 -5.41 4.19 1.60
C ASP A 48 -4.08 4.70 1.05
N LEU A 49 -3.04 4.75 1.89
CA LEU A 49 -1.77 5.36 1.50
C LEU A 49 -0.97 4.49 0.52
N SER A 50 -1.18 3.18 0.49
CA SER A 50 -0.53 2.32 -0.51
C SER A 50 -1.09 2.57 -1.91
N ILE A 51 -2.41 2.79 -2.00
CA ILE A 51 -3.06 3.18 -3.25
C ILE A 51 -2.60 4.57 -3.67
N LEU A 52 -2.57 5.52 -2.72
CA LEU A 52 -2.13 6.90 -2.97
C LEU A 52 -0.68 6.95 -3.48
N ASP A 53 0.21 6.13 -2.90
CA ASP A 53 1.60 6.00 -3.33
C ASP A 53 1.71 5.44 -4.75
N THR A 54 0.94 4.40 -5.06
CA THR A 54 0.92 3.80 -6.39
C THR A 54 0.37 4.76 -7.45
N LEU A 55 -0.73 5.47 -7.16
CA LEU A 55 -1.26 6.51 -8.04
C LEU A 55 -0.23 7.63 -8.26
N ASN A 56 0.42 8.08 -7.18
CA ASN A 56 1.48 9.08 -7.26
C ASN A 56 2.65 8.61 -8.13
N ALA A 57 3.08 7.38 -7.96
CA ALA A 57 4.13 6.74 -8.76
C ALA A 57 3.77 6.68 -10.26
N LEU A 58 2.49 6.58 -10.59
CA LEU A 58 1.96 6.57 -11.95
C LEU A 58 1.61 7.98 -12.49
N ASN A 59 1.99 9.05 -11.78
CA ASN A 59 1.63 10.45 -12.10
C ASN A 59 0.11 10.67 -12.18
N ILE A 60 -0.64 10.02 -11.31
CA ILE A 60 -2.07 10.22 -11.12
C ILE A 60 -2.28 10.94 -9.79
N GLN A 61 -2.86 12.13 -9.84
CA GLN A 61 -3.01 12.96 -8.66
C GLN A 61 -4.38 12.77 -8.01
N ALA A 62 -4.38 12.47 -6.71
CA ALA A 62 -5.57 12.60 -5.88
C ALA A 62 -5.73 14.05 -5.42
N GLN A 63 -6.97 14.56 -5.42
CA GLN A 63 -7.30 15.91 -4.94
C GLN A 63 -7.79 15.90 -3.49
N ILE A 64 -8.37 14.78 -3.07
CA ILE A 64 -8.95 14.59 -1.73
C ILE A 64 -8.22 13.44 -1.05
N VAL A 65 -7.70 13.71 0.15
CA VAL A 65 -6.92 12.75 0.94
C VAL A 65 -7.33 12.84 2.42
N PRO A 66 -7.04 11.84 3.24
CA PRO A 66 -7.36 11.90 4.67
C PRO A 66 -6.51 12.94 5.41
N LYS A 67 -6.94 13.33 6.60
CA LYS A 67 -6.12 14.04 7.58
C LYS A 67 -5.08 13.07 8.12
N ALA A 68 -3.86 13.16 7.62
CA ALA A 68 -2.73 12.31 8.00
C ALA A 68 -1.42 13.10 7.84
N THR A 69 -0.36 12.62 8.49
CA THR A 69 1.01 13.05 8.17
C THR A 69 1.51 12.23 6.99
N PHE A 70 1.91 12.89 5.92
CA PHE A 70 2.44 12.23 4.74
C PHE A 70 3.95 12.31 4.74
N THR A 71 4.62 11.18 4.56
CA THR A 71 6.08 11.04 4.54
C THR A 71 6.56 10.42 3.24
N GLY A 72 7.86 10.40 2.99
CA GLY A 72 8.46 9.79 1.81
C GLY A 72 7.93 10.37 0.49
N SER A 73 7.55 9.50 -0.44
CA SER A 73 6.99 9.85 -1.75
C SER A 73 5.70 10.67 -1.70
N LEU A 74 5.00 10.62 -0.55
CA LEU A 74 3.70 11.26 -0.34
C LEU A 74 3.80 12.65 0.31
N THR A 75 4.99 13.15 0.65
CA THR A 75 5.20 14.44 1.37
C THR A 75 4.46 15.61 0.72
N LYS A 76 4.31 15.63 -0.62
CA LYS A 76 3.57 16.68 -1.32
C LYS A 76 2.12 16.84 -0.84
N TYR A 77 1.50 15.75 -0.38
CA TYR A 77 0.11 15.77 0.10
C TYR A 77 -0.08 16.49 1.45
N ASN A 78 1.00 16.97 2.09
CA ASN A 78 0.92 17.89 3.23
C ASN A 78 0.56 19.33 2.81
N GLN A 79 0.71 19.68 1.54
CA GLN A 79 0.44 21.02 1.02
C GLN A 79 -1.05 21.38 1.06
N ALA A 80 -1.36 22.67 1.22
CA ALA A 80 -2.73 23.19 1.40
C ALA A 80 -3.64 22.98 0.18
N GLN A 81 -3.08 22.79 -1.02
CA GLN A 81 -3.84 22.52 -2.23
C GLN A 81 -4.62 21.19 -2.21
N PHE A 82 -4.22 20.26 -1.35
CA PHE A 82 -4.90 18.97 -1.20
C PHE A 82 -5.97 19.04 -0.13
N ILE A 83 -7.18 18.70 -0.49
CA ILE A 83 -8.34 18.76 0.40
C ILE A 83 -8.26 17.61 1.41
N LYS A 84 -8.34 17.94 2.69
CA LYS A 84 -8.35 16.97 3.80
C LYS A 84 -9.79 16.67 4.21
N ALA A 85 -10.26 15.43 3.97
CA ALA A 85 -11.64 15.04 4.27
C ALA A 85 -11.70 13.75 5.10
N GLY A 86 -11.89 13.87 6.40
CA GLY A 86 -11.92 12.73 7.34
C GLY A 86 -10.53 12.18 7.68
N SER A 87 -10.48 10.97 8.21
CA SER A 87 -9.26 10.26 8.63
C SER A 87 -8.95 9.06 7.71
N LEU A 88 -7.83 8.37 7.97
CA LEU A 88 -7.49 7.10 7.30
C LEU A 88 -8.49 5.96 7.58
N PHE A 89 -9.29 6.08 8.63
CA PHE A 89 -10.26 5.06 9.05
C PHE A 89 -11.70 5.44 8.69
N GLU A 90 -11.98 6.76 8.74
CA GLU A 90 -13.32 7.33 8.63
C GLU A 90 -13.30 8.55 7.72
N PRO A 91 -13.67 8.37 6.44
CA PRO A 91 -13.93 9.46 5.51
C PRO A 91 -15.03 10.39 6.02
N ASP A 92 -14.90 11.69 5.80
CA ASP A 92 -15.97 12.65 6.11
C ASP A 92 -17.04 12.62 5.02
N LEU A 93 -18.11 11.86 5.25
CA LEU A 93 -19.20 11.66 4.29
C LEU A 93 -19.93 12.99 3.94
N ALA A 94 -20.10 13.90 4.91
CA ALA A 94 -20.77 15.17 4.68
C ALA A 94 -19.92 16.06 3.76
N GLN A 95 -18.62 16.16 4.03
CA GLN A 95 -17.68 16.91 3.20
C GLN A 95 -17.56 16.29 1.80
N LEU A 96 -17.52 14.95 1.68
CA LEU A 96 -17.43 14.26 0.39
C LEU A 96 -18.67 14.49 -0.48
N LYS A 97 -19.88 14.53 0.11
CA LYS A 97 -21.12 14.89 -0.60
C LYS A 97 -21.07 16.31 -1.21
N GLN A 98 -20.43 17.27 -0.50
CA GLN A 98 -20.23 18.63 -1.00
C GLN A 98 -19.13 18.69 -2.07
N LEU A 99 -18.05 17.95 -1.89
CA LEU A 99 -16.90 17.92 -2.80
C LEU A 99 -17.19 17.20 -4.12
N LYS A 100 -18.13 16.26 -4.13
CA LYS A 100 -18.57 15.48 -5.31
C LYS A 100 -17.36 14.87 -6.05
N PRO A 101 -16.61 13.94 -5.44
CA PRO A 101 -15.55 13.22 -6.15
C PRO A 101 -16.14 12.37 -7.29
N ASP A 102 -15.37 12.14 -8.33
CA ASP A 102 -15.75 11.24 -9.44
C ASP A 102 -15.46 9.78 -9.08
N LEU A 103 -14.41 9.55 -8.26
CA LEU A 103 -13.93 8.22 -7.87
C LEU A 103 -13.35 8.28 -6.46
N ILE A 104 -13.67 7.27 -5.66
CA ILE A 104 -13.12 7.09 -4.30
C ILE A 104 -12.40 5.76 -4.21
N PHE A 105 -11.19 5.77 -3.68
CA PHE A 105 -10.43 4.57 -3.33
C PHE A 105 -10.43 4.36 -1.82
N VAL A 106 -10.79 3.16 -1.39
CA VAL A 106 -10.63 2.67 -0.03
C VAL A 106 -9.72 1.44 -0.02
N GLY A 107 -9.18 1.11 1.14
CA GLY A 107 -8.37 -0.09 1.33
C GLY A 107 -7.92 -0.22 2.77
N GLY A 108 -7.54 -1.43 3.19
CA GLY A 108 -7.04 -1.70 4.52
C GLY A 108 -7.90 -1.09 5.63
N ARG A 109 -7.46 0.03 6.17
CA ARG A 109 -8.11 0.70 7.33
C ARG A 109 -9.49 1.26 7.02
N SER A 110 -9.71 1.73 5.79
CA SER A 110 -10.98 2.34 5.34
C SER A 110 -11.90 1.37 4.59
N ALA A 111 -11.50 0.13 4.34
CA ALA A 111 -12.27 -0.83 3.53
C ALA A 111 -13.72 -1.02 4.04
N LYS A 112 -13.91 -0.99 5.37
CA LYS A 112 -15.24 -1.11 6.00
C LYS A 112 -16.22 0.03 5.65
N THR A 113 -15.72 1.14 5.07
CA THR A 113 -16.57 2.29 4.69
C THR A 113 -17.06 2.24 3.24
N LEU A 114 -16.72 1.19 2.50
CA LEU A 114 -17.06 1.02 1.09
C LEU A 114 -18.56 1.29 0.82
N GLU A 115 -19.43 0.59 1.52
CA GLU A 115 -20.89 0.68 1.34
C GLU A 115 -21.44 2.09 1.61
N SER A 116 -20.90 2.77 2.64
CA SER A 116 -21.34 4.13 3.00
C SER A 116 -20.88 5.20 2.00
N LEU A 117 -19.85 4.92 1.21
CA LEU A 117 -19.29 5.82 0.21
C LEU A 117 -19.91 5.64 -1.18
N GLN A 118 -20.40 4.45 -1.53
CA GLN A 118 -21.02 4.15 -2.83
C GLN A 118 -22.18 5.10 -3.22
N PRO A 119 -23.05 5.57 -2.30
CA PRO A 119 -24.08 6.56 -2.64
C PRO A 119 -23.54 7.96 -2.98
N ILE A 120 -22.26 8.23 -2.69
CA ILE A 120 -21.61 9.53 -2.95
C ILE A 120 -20.90 9.54 -4.30
N ALA A 121 -20.14 8.48 -4.60
CA ALA A 121 -19.42 8.33 -5.85
C ALA A 121 -19.03 6.87 -6.09
N ALA A 122 -18.62 6.55 -7.31
CA ALA A 122 -18.00 5.27 -7.62
C ALA A 122 -16.86 4.99 -6.63
N THR A 123 -16.94 3.89 -5.90
CA THR A 123 -15.97 3.56 -4.81
C THR A 123 -15.37 2.18 -5.03
N VAL A 124 -14.05 2.09 -4.92
CA VAL A 124 -13.27 0.88 -5.17
C VAL A 124 -12.46 0.49 -3.94
N ASP A 125 -12.59 -0.76 -3.50
CA ASP A 125 -11.69 -1.38 -2.53
C ASP A 125 -10.50 -2.03 -3.25
N LEU A 126 -9.30 -1.48 -3.02
CA LEU A 126 -8.03 -2.03 -3.47
C LEU A 126 -7.11 -2.36 -2.29
N SER A 127 -7.67 -2.94 -1.23
CA SER A 127 -6.91 -3.42 -0.08
C SER A 127 -5.75 -4.32 -0.49
N ALA A 128 -4.57 -4.05 0.02
CA ALA A 128 -3.39 -4.87 -0.24
C ALA A 128 -3.50 -6.24 0.46
N LYS A 129 -3.09 -7.30 -0.25
CA LYS A 129 -2.92 -8.64 0.30
C LYS A 129 -1.45 -8.82 0.68
N THR A 130 -1.18 -9.24 1.92
CA THR A 130 0.19 -9.37 2.43
C THR A 130 0.75 -10.78 2.33
N ASP A 131 -0.08 -11.78 2.07
CA ASP A 131 0.30 -13.19 1.91
C ASP A 131 0.89 -13.52 0.52
N HIS A 132 0.76 -12.60 -0.43
CA HIS A 132 1.38 -12.64 -1.76
C HIS A 132 1.78 -11.22 -2.17
N TYR A 133 2.62 -10.60 -1.36
CA TYR A 133 2.89 -9.17 -1.38
C TYR A 133 3.27 -8.62 -2.75
N MET A 134 4.30 -9.21 -3.39
CA MET A 134 4.81 -8.68 -4.67
C MET A 134 3.85 -8.92 -5.81
N SER A 135 3.18 -10.07 -5.86
CA SER A 135 2.21 -10.35 -6.92
C SER A 135 0.97 -9.47 -6.79
N ASP A 136 0.47 -9.24 -5.56
CA ASP A 136 -0.63 -8.32 -5.30
C ASP A 136 -0.29 -6.88 -5.67
N LEU A 137 0.88 -6.39 -5.26
CA LEU A 137 1.36 -5.04 -5.63
C LEU A 137 1.42 -4.86 -7.15
N LYS A 138 1.97 -5.84 -7.88
CA LYS A 138 2.03 -5.83 -9.34
C LYS A 138 0.63 -5.78 -9.95
N ASN A 139 -0.27 -6.65 -9.50
CA ASN A 139 -1.64 -6.71 -10.02
C ASN A 139 -2.41 -5.41 -9.78
N ARG A 140 -2.36 -4.85 -8.57
CA ARG A 140 -2.97 -3.54 -8.26
C ARG A 140 -2.37 -2.41 -9.09
N THR A 141 -1.05 -2.40 -9.26
CA THR A 141 -0.36 -1.40 -10.09
C THR A 141 -0.80 -1.49 -11.55
N LEU A 142 -0.85 -2.70 -12.13
CA LEU A 142 -1.28 -2.90 -13.52
C LEU A 142 -2.76 -2.58 -13.73
N THR A 143 -3.62 -2.91 -12.76
CA THR A 143 -5.04 -2.54 -12.76
C THR A 143 -5.22 -1.02 -12.82
N LEU A 144 -4.53 -0.28 -11.96
CA LEU A 144 -4.56 1.18 -11.96
C LEU A 144 -3.95 1.75 -13.26
N ALA A 145 -2.81 1.21 -13.69
CA ALA A 145 -2.15 1.66 -14.91
C ALA A 145 -3.03 1.51 -16.15
N LYS A 146 -3.71 0.38 -16.31
CA LYS A 146 -4.64 0.13 -17.40
C LYS A 146 -5.80 1.13 -17.39
N ALA A 147 -6.44 1.33 -16.22
CA ALA A 147 -7.58 2.25 -16.08
C ALA A 147 -7.20 3.70 -16.41
N PHE A 148 -6.02 4.14 -16.00
CA PHE A 148 -5.54 5.50 -16.19
C PHE A 148 -4.60 5.69 -17.40
N LYS A 149 -4.42 4.67 -18.24
CA LYS A 149 -3.55 4.70 -19.44
C LYS A 149 -2.10 5.08 -19.07
N ARG A 150 -1.53 4.34 -18.12
CA ARG A 150 -0.15 4.52 -17.60
C ARG A 150 0.69 3.23 -17.69
N GLU A 151 0.34 2.32 -18.60
CA GLU A 151 0.94 0.98 -18.70
C GLU A 151 2.45 1.04 -18.92
N ASN A 152 2.95 1.92 -19.79
CA ASN A 152 4.39 2.06 -20.03
C ASN A 152 5.15 2.51 -18.78
N MET A 153 4.56 3.42 -17.98
CA MET A 153 5.16 3.88 -16.74
C MET A 153 5.17 2.77 -15.70
N ALA A 154 4.06 2.05 -15.55
CA ALA A 154 3.97 0.90 -14.66
C ALA A 154 4.98 -0.18 -15.02
N ALA A 155 5.08 -0.56 -16.30
CA ALA A 155 6.02 -1.56 -16.77
C ALA A 155 7.48 -1.22 -16.43
N LYS A 156 7.88 0.05 -16.65
CA LYS A 156 9.21 0.52 -16.28
C LYS A 156 9.46 0.42 -14.77
N LYS A 157 8.55 1.00 -13.96
CA LYS A 157 8.71 1.02 -12.50
C LYS A 157 8.68 -0.38 -11.88
N LEU A 158 7.83 -1.28 -12.38
CA LEU A 158 7.79 -2.66 -11.93
C LEU A 158 9.07 -3.41 -12.28
N LYS A 159 9.62 -3.19 -13.47
CA LYS A 159 10.93 -3.76 -13.86
C LYS A 159 12.04 -3.28 -12.93
N ASP A 160 12.10 -1.98 -12.66
CA ASP A 160 13.11 -1.39 -11.75
C ASP A 160 12.96 -1.96 -10.32
N LEU A 161 11.72 -2.15 -9.86
CA LEU A 161 11.41 -2.76 -8.56
C LEU A 161 11.85 -4.22 -8.50
N ASP A 162 11.60 -5.01 -9.55
CA ASP A 162 12.01 -6.41 -9.62
C ASP A 162 13.53 -6.56 -9.56
N GLN A 163 14.26 -5.70 -10.27
CA GLN A 163 15.72 -5.68 -10.23
C GLN A 163 16.25 -5.32 -8.84
N LEU A 164 15.62 -4.34 -8.17
CA LEU A 164 15.97 -3.98 -6.81
C LEU A 164 15.71 -5.13 -5.83
N GLN A 165 14.55 -5.79 -5.95
CA GLN A 165 14.23 -6.94 -5.10
C GLN A 165 15.22 -8.09 -5.29
N LEU A 166 15.58 -8.38 -6.54
CA LEU A 166 16.56 -9.42 -6.84
C LEU A 166 17.89 -9.12 -6.16
N LYS A 167 18.41 -7.89 -6.30
CA LYS A 167 19.64 -7.45 -5.65
C LYS A 167 19.58 -7.61 -4.12
N VAL A 168 18.47 -7.21 -3.49
CA VAL A 168 18.31 -7.37 -2.03
C VAL A 168 18.30 -8.84 -1.65
N LYS A 169 17.59 -9.69 -2.40
CA LYS A 169 17.55 -11.14 -2.15
C LYS A 169 18.93 -11.81 -2.31
N GLU A 170 19.76 -11.35 -3.23
CA GLU A 170 21.13 -11.80 -3.36
C GLU A 170 21.97 -11.43 -2.14
N GLN A 171 21.84 -10.21 -1.61
CA GLN A 171 22.55 -9.75 -0.44
C GLN A 171 22.14 -10.45 0.86
N THR A 172 20.88 -10.87 0.95
CA THR A 172 20.31 -11.58 2.11
C THR A 172 20.30 -13.09 1.95
N ALA A 173 20.77 -13.60 0.81
CA ALA A 173 20.82 -15.03 0.54
C ALA A 173 21.51 -15.78 1.67
N ASN A 174 20.88 -16.88 2.12
CA ASN A 174 21.35 -17.72 3.23
C ASN A 174 21.41 -17.04 4.61
N LYS A 175 20.89 -15.82 4.75
CA LYS A 175 20.77 -15.15 6.05
C LYS A 175 19.36 -15.35 6.61
N SER A 176 19.29 -15.54 7.92
CA SER A 176 18.05 -15.69 8.66
C SER A 176 17.69 -14.43 9.44
N ALA A 177 16.39 -14.19 9.65
CA ALA A 177 15.95 -13.09 10.48
C ALA A 177 14.70 -13.45 11.30
N VAL A 178 14.54 -12.75 12.43
CA VAL A 178 13.27 -12.64 13.13
C VAL A 178 12.68 -11.25 12.89
N MET A 179 11.41 -11.22 12.49
CA MET A 179 10.63 -9.99 12.39
C MET A 179 9.92 -9.70 13.71
N LEU A 180 10.11 -8.53 14.28
CA LEU A 180 9.52 -8.07 15.54
C LEU A 180 8.67 -6.82 15.31
N PHE A 181 7.42 -6.85 15.75
CA PHE A 181 6.61 -5.66 15.91
C PHE A 181 6.73 -5.17 17.35
N ALA A 182 7.23 -3.96 17.57
CA ALA A 182 7.48 -3.41 18.89
C ALA A 182 6.47 -2.33 19.29
N VAL A 183 5.97 -2.40 20.52
CA VAL A 183 5.16 -1.35 21.16
C VAL A 183 5.77 -1.08 22.54
N GLY A 184 6.56 -0.03 22.65
CA GLY A 184 7.44 0.17 23.81
C GLY A 184 8.43 -1.00 23.91
N ASP A 185 8.52 -1.61 25.09
CA ASP A 185 9.40 -2.75 25.37
C ASP A 185 8.74 -4.11 25.10
N ASN A 186 7.52 -4.12 24.55
CA ASN A 186 6.86 -5.37 24.12
C ASN A 186 7.21 -5.68 22.67
N TYR A 187 7.94 -6.78 22.46
CA TYR A 187 8.40 -7.24 21.15
C TYR A 187 7.62 -8.50 20.74
N MET A 188 6.78 -8.37 19.74
CA MET A 188 5.95 -9.46 19.21
C MET A 188 6.58 -10.04 17.95
N PRO A 189 7.01 -11.31 17.97
CA PRO A 189 7.59 -11.95 16.79
C PRO A 189 6.51 -12.35 15.79
N HIS A 190 6.84 -12.25 14.49
CA HIS A 190 5.95 -12.56 13.38
C HIS A 190 6.58 -13.61 12.45
N ALA A 191 5.84 -14.70 12.21
CA ALA A 191 6.21 -15.73 11.24
C ALA A 191 6.05 -15.24 9.79
N ALA A 192 6.60 -15.98 8.82
CA ALA A 192 6.57 -15.58 7.41
C ALA A 192 5.16 -15.48 6.80
N ASN A 193 4.17 -16.20 7.34
CA ASN A 193 2.78 -16.15 6.91
C ASN A 193 1.88 -15.27 7.80
N ASP A 194 2.45 -14.50 8.71
CA ASP A 194 1.75 -13.59 9.60
C ASP A 194 1.71 -12.17 9.02
N ARG A 195 1.02 -11.25 9.69
CA ARG A 195 0.75 -9.88 9.25
C ARG A 195 1.97 -9.13 8.74
N PHE A 196 3.12 -9.25 9.40
CA PHE A 196 4.38 -8.60 9.01
C PHE A 196 5.39 -9.57 8.38
N GLY A 197 4.96 -10.81 8.14
CA GLY A 197 5.80 -11.85 7.53
C GLY A 197 6.16 -11.57 6.07
N PHE A 198 5.45 -10.66 5.41
CA PHE A 198 5.76 -10.24 4.03
C PHE A 198 7.20 -9.73 3.87
N ILE A 199 7.86 -9.34 4.96
CA ILE A 199 9.28 -8.96 4.92
C ILE A 199 10.16 -10.08 4.39
N HIS A 200 9.87 -11.33 4.73
CA HIS A 200 10.61 -12.50 4.26
C HIS A 200 10.45 -12.71 2.75
N GLU A 201 9.23 -12.55 2.21
CA GLU A 201 8.98 -12.56 0.76
C GLU A 201 9.71 -11.41 0.05
N LEU A 202 9.62 -10.21 0.64
CA LEU A 202 10.15 -9.00 0.05
C LEU A 202 11.69 -9.02 0.00
N THR A 203 12.33 -9.42 1.09
CA THR A 203 13.78 -9.27 1.28
C THR A 203 14.59 -10.54 1.05
N GLY A 204 13.97 -11.73 1.12
CA GLY A 204 14.67 -13.01 0.99
C GLY A 204 15.28 -13.55 2.27
N PHE A 205 15.22 -12.85 3.40
CA PHE A 205 15.63 -13.42 4.69
C PHE A 205 14.80 -14.67 5.02
N LYS A 206 15.48 -15.72 5.48
CA LYS A 206 14.79 -16.91 5.99
C LYS A 206 14.18 -16.62 7.36
N SER A 207 12.87 -16.88 7.53
CA SER A 207 12.26 -16.80 8.86
C SER A 207 12.82 -17.89 9.78
N VAL A 208 13.17 -17.54 11.01
CA VAL A 208 13.53 -18.53 12.05
C VAL A 208 12.32 -19.11 12.76
N LEU A 209 11.12 -18.55 12.53
CA LEU A 209 9.87 -19.06 13.09
C LEU A 209 9.19 -20.00 12.12
N PRO A 210 8.56 -21.09 12.62
CA PRO A 210 7.68 -21.91 11.82
C PRO A 210 6.47 -21.10 11.35
N LEU A 211 5.80 -21.58 10.29
CA LEU A 211 4.54 -21.01 9.87
C LEU A 211 3.49 -21.20 10.97
N THR A 212 2.67 -20.18 11.18
CA THR A 212 1.58 -20.22 12.15
C THR A 212 0.27 -20.64 11.48
N GLU A 213 -0.61 -21.32 12.22
CA GLU A 213 -1.98 -21.50 11.77
C GLU A 213 -2.69 -20.13 11.71
N LYS A 214 -3.32 -19.85 10.57
CA LYS A 214 -4.14 -18.63 10.43
C LYS A 214 -5.39 -18.81 11.29
N THR A 215 -5.53 -18.02 12.33
CA THR A 215 -6.75 -17.93 13.12
C THR A 215 -7.43 -16.60 12.84
N ASP A 216 -8.67 -16.64 12.34
CA ASP A 216 -9.54 -15.45 12.17
C ASP A 216 -10.10 -14.96 13.51
N THR A 217 -9.30 -15.00 14.56
CA THR A 217 -9.74 -14.53 15.88
C THR A 217 -9.56 -13.02 15.98
N ALA A 218 -10.62 -12.33 16.39
CA ALA A 218 -10.56 -10.93 16.76
C ALA A 218 -9.49 -10.72 17.84
N ARG A 219 -8.88 -9.53 17.86
CA ARG A 219 -7.91 -9.19 18.90
C ARG A 219 -8.57 -9.31 20.27
N PRO A 220 -7.99 -10.08 21.22
CA PRO A 220 -8.53 -10.20 22.56
C PRO A 220 -8.68 -8.85 23.25
N GLU A 221 -9.67 -8.72 24.12
CA GLU A 221 -9.85 -7.52 24.94
C GLU A 221 -8.67 -7.38 25.91
N ALA A 222 -8.21 -6.15 26.08
CA ALA A 222 -7.06 -5.87 26.93
C ALA A 222 -7.33 -6.29 28.38
N GLY A 223 -6.42 -7.10 28.98
CA GLY A 223 -6.54 -7.62 30.33
C GLY A 223 -7.39 -8.91 30.45
N SER A 224 -7.97 -9.41 29.34
CA SER A 224 -8.68 -10.69 29.36
C SER A 224 -7.71 -11.89 29.51
N ALA A 225 -8.24 -13.05 29.90
CA ALA A 225 -7.46 -14.28 30.00
C ALA A 225 -6.83 -14.69 28.66
N GLU A 226 -7.55 -14.43 27.55
CA GLU A 226 -7.08 -14.65 26.18
C GLU A 226 -5.92 -13.70 25.83
N ALA A 227 -5.98 -12.43 26.26
CA ALA A 227 -4.90 -11.45 26.06
C ALA A 227 -3.63 -11.89 26.83
N LEU A 228 -3.76 -12.34 28.07
CA LEU A 228 -2.65 -12.86 28.88
C LEU A 228 -2.04 -14.13 28.26
N ALA A 229 -2.89 -15.02 27.76
CA ALA A 229 -2.43 -16.24 27.06
C ALA A 229 -1.68 -15.91 25.78
N ALA A 230 -2.16 -14.92 25.00
CA ALA A 230 -1.49 -14.45 23.79
C ALA A 230 -0.14 -13.80 24.10
N GLU A 231 -0.03 -13.03 25.18
CA GLU A 231 1.23 -12.44 25.65
C GLU A 231 2.24 -13.52 26.05
N LYS A 232 1.80 -14.51 26.83
CA LYS A 232 2.65 -15.65 27.19
C LYS A 232 3.15 -16.41 25.94
N LYS A 233 2.26 -16.65 24.97
CA LYS A 233 2.61 -17.28 23.70
C LYS A 233 3.66 -16.44 22.94
N ASN A 234 3.52 -15.13 22.89
CA ASN A 234 4.49 -14.24 22.26
C ASN A 234 5.86 -14.31 22.93
N VAL A 235 5.92 -14.37 24.26
CA VAL A 235 7.18 -14.55 25.02
C VAL A 235 7.87 -15.87 24.66
N GLU A 236 7.11 -16.98 24.58
CA GLU A 236 7.66 -18.29 24.22
C GLU A 236 8.14 -18.31 22.75
N LEU A 237 7.39 -17.69 21.82
CA LEU A 237 7.83 -17.52 20.43
C LEU A 237 9.11 -16.70 20.33
N LEU A 238 9.23 -15.64 21.12
CA LEU A 238 10.43 -14.80 21.14
C LEU A 238 11.63 -15.58 21.67
N LYS A 239 11.48 -16.39 22.73
CA LYS A 239 12.53 -17.27 23.22
C LYS A 239 12.94 -18.28 22.16
N SER A 240 11.99 -18.93 21.50
CA SER A 240 12.23 -19.89 20.42
C SER A 240 12.99 -19.22 19.27
N ALA A 241 12.59 -18.02 18.85
CA ALA A 241 13.26 -17.29 17.79
C ALA A 241 14.74 -16.96 18.14
N VAL A 242 15.00 -16.54 19.38
CA VAL A 242 16.38 -16.26 19.85
C VAL A 242 17.23 -17.54 19.93
N GLN A 243 16.65 -18.67 20.34
CA GLN A 243 17.33 -19.98 20.39
C GLN A 243 17.73 -20.47 18.98
N GLN A 244 16.96 -20.12 17.93
CA GLN A 244 17.33 -20.41 16.54
C GLN A 244 18.51 -19.57 16.03
N ASN A 245 19.04 -18.67 16.85
CA ASN A 245 20.18 -17.81 16.56
C ASN A 245 20.10 -17.09 15.20
N PRO A 246 19.10 -16.22 15.00
CA PRO A 246 18.94 -15.49 13.73
C PRO A 246 20.17 -14.62 13.42
N ASP A 247 20.49 -14.49 12.13
CA ASP A 247 21.55 -13.59 11.69
C ASP A 247 21.19 -12.13 11.92
N TYR A 248 19.90 -11.79 11.79
CA TYR A 248 19.38 -10.43 11.95
C TYR A 248 18.11 -10.41 12.81
N VAL A 249 17.95 -9.29 13.52
CA VAL A 249 16.68 -8.91 14.16
C VAL A 249 16.15 -7.69 13.40
N ILE A 250 14.92 -7.78 12.88
CA ILE A 250 14.28 -6.67 12.18
C ILE A 250 13.15 -6.15 13.04
N VAL A 251 13.15 -4.86 13.35
CA VAL A 251 12.21 -4.24 14.29
C VAL A 251 11.38 -3.17 13.58
N LEU A 252 10.08 -3.36 13.58
CA LEU A 252 9.08 -2.34 13.25
C LEU A 252 8.56 -1.75 14.55
N ASP A 253 9.07 -0.59 14.94
CA ASP A 253 8.67 0.12 16.16
C ASP A 253 7.45 1.01 15.89
N ARG A 254 6.28 0.61 16.41
CA ARG A 254 5.04 1.39 16.27
C ARG A 254 5.16 2.80 16.88
N GLY A 255 5.96 2.97 17.93
CA GLY A 255 6.17 4.27 18.58
C GLY A 255 6.89 5.29 17.69
N ALA A 256 7.62 4.81 16.67
CA ALA A 256 8.33 5.66 15.72
C ALA A 256 7.44 6.23 14.60
N VAL A 257 6.17 5.80 14.50
CA VAL A 257 5.22 6.34 13.51
C VAL A 257 5.06 7.84 13.69
N ASN A 258 5.17 8.60 12.60
CA ASN A 258 5.12 10.07 12.51
C ASN A 258 6.22 10.80 13.28
N THR A 259 7.04 10.11 14.06
CA THR A 259 8.04 10.74 14.95
C THR A 259 9.47 10.38 14.59
N GLN A 260 9.67 9.22 13.97
CA GLN A 260 10.97 8.59 13.74
C GLN A 260 11.80 8.40 15.03
N LYS A 261 11.14 8.39 16.19
CA LYS A 261 11.76 8.15 17.51
C LYS A 261 11.54 6.70 17.90
N TYR A 262 12.59 5.91 17.81
CA TYR A 262 12.56 4.46 18.06
C TYR A 262 12.84 4.19 19.55
N ALA A 263 11.79 4.16 20.38
CA ALA A 263 11.91 3.89 21.81
C ALA A 263 12.48 2.48 22.08
N SER A 264 12.10 1.51 21.27
CA SER A 264 12.59 0.12 21.33
C SER A 264 14.11 -0.04 21.12
N LYS A 265 14.81 0.96 20.52
CA LYS A 265 16.28 0.92 20.37
C LYS A 265 17.03 0.88 21.72
N GLN A 266 16.49 1.51 22.73
CA GLN A 266 17.11 1.55 24.06
C GLN A 266 16.86 0.23 24.81
N GLY A 267 15.63 -0.28 24.76
CA GLY A 267 15.21 -1.47 25.50
C GLY A 267 15.74 -2.79 24.94
N ILE A 268 15.99 -2.90 23.64
CA ILE A 268 16.31 -4.19 23.02
C ILE A 268 17.55 -4.88 23.58
N LYS A 269 18.60 -4.13 23.95
CA LYS A 269 19.85 -4.69 24.48
C LYS A 269 19.71 -5.18 25.91
N THR A 270 18.84 -4.56 26.70
CA THR A 270 18.58 -4.90 28.11
C THR A 270 17.39 -5.84 28.28
N HIS A 271 16.63 -6.10 27.21
CA HIS A 271 15.50 -7.02 27.24
C HIS A 271 15.95 -8.43 27.60
N ALA A 272 15.26 -9.06 28.58
CA ALA A 272 15.67 -10.34 29.16
C ALA A 272 15.92 -11.48 28.14
N VAL A 273 15.14 -11.52 27.06
CA VAL A 273 15.28 -12.51 26.00
C VAL A 273 16.17 -11.98 24.87
N LEU A 274 15.85 -10.81 24.30
CA LEU A 274 16.55 -10.27 23.12
C LEU A 274 18.00 -9.91 23.40
N GLY A 275 18.32 -9.44 24.59
CA GLY A 275 19.70 -9.18 25.01
C GLY A 275 20.61 -10.41 25.00
N GLN A 276 20.04 -11.62 24.98
CA GLN A 276 20.80 -12.87 24.82
C GLN A 276 21.09 -13.21 23.35
N SER A 277 20.37 -12.62 22.39
CA SER A 277 20.56 -12.87 20.95
C SER A 277 21.95 -12.44 20.48
N GLN A 278 22.64 -13.29 19.70
CA GLN A 278 23.90 -12.94 19.08
C GLN A 278 23.73 -11.79 18.06
N ALA A 279 22.60 -11.74 17.35
CA ALA A 279 22.31 -10.63 16.44
C ALA A 279 22.27 -9.30 17.18
N VAL A 280 21.64 -9.24 18.37
CA VAL A 280 21.59 -8.01 19.19
C VAL A 280 22.97 -7.65 19.74
N LYS A 281 23.71 -8.62 20.28
CA LYS A 281 25.09 -8.43 20.81
C LYS A 281 26.05 -7.91 19.74
N GLN A 282 25.86 -8.33 18.49
CA GLN A 282 26.69 -7.96 17.34
C GLN A 282 26.15 -6.75 16.56
N ASN A 283 25.16 -6.02 17.08
CA ASN A 283 24.51 -4.89 16.45
C ASN A 283 23.88 -5.19 15.06
N ARG A 284 23.49 -6.44 14.81
CA ARG A 284 22.75 -6.86 13.59
C ARG A 284 21.24 -6.71 13.82
N VAL A 285 20.84 -5.50 14.19
CA VAL A 285 19.44 -5.10 14.41
C VAL A 285 19.08 -3.99 13.41
N ILE A 286 18.07 -4.24 12.60
CA ILE A 286 17.57 -3.30 11.61
C ILE A 286 16.25 -2.72 12.13
N PHE A 287 16.23 -1.43 12.40
CA PHE A 287 15.00 -0.69 12.73
C PHE A 287 14.46 -0.06 11.46
N VAL A 288 13.39 -0.63 10.93
CA VAL A 288 12.79 -0.16 9.68
C VAL A 288 11.95 1.10 9.88
N ASN A 289 11.80 1.89 8.82
CA ASN A 289 10.99 3.10 8.84
C ASN A 289 9.52 2.80 9.14
N ALA A 290 9.04 3.22 10.31
CA ALA A 290 7.71 2.87 10.79
C ALA A 290 6.58 3.42 9.90
N ASP A 291 6.73 4.60 9.30
CA ASP A 291 5.73 5.18 8.41
C ASP A 291 5.63 4.37 7.11
N ALA A 292 6.78 3.99 6.54
CA ALA A 292 6.83 3.21 5.32
C ALA A 292 6.26 1.80 5.51
N TRP A 293 6.69 1.08 6.55
CA TRP A 293 6.35 -0.32 6.77
C TRP A 293 4.99 -0.54 7.43
N TYR A 294 4.51 0.41 8.24
CA TYR A 294 3.26 0.26 9.00
C TYR A 294 2.10 1.10 8.45
N ILE A 295 2.37 2.34 7.99
CA ILE A 295 1.31 3.27 7.58
C ILE A 295 1.07 3.21 6.07
N THR A 296 2.11 3.43 5.26
CA THR A 296 2.00 3.45 3.78
C THR A 296 1.88 2.04 3.22
N GLY A 297 2.72 1.11 3.67
CA GLY A 297 2.64 -0.30 3.28
C GLY A 297 2.91 -0.54 1.79
N ALA A 298 2.10 -1.39 1.16
CA ALA A 298 2.31 -1.95 -0.18
C ALA A 298 2.01 -0.97 -1.33
N GLY A 299 2.60 0.21 -1.32
CA GLY A 299 2.63 1.15 -2.44
C GLY A 299 3.86 0.94 -3.33
N LEU A 300 3.82 1.39 -4.59
CA LEU A 300 4.85 1.07 -5.58
C LEU A 300 6.21 1.73 -5.26
N ASP A 301 6.24 3.05 -5.05
CA ASP A 301 7.47 3.76 -4.70
C ASP A 301 7.88 3.49 -3.25
N ASN A 302 6.90 3.30 -2.35
CA ASN A 302 7.17 2.95 -0.97
C ASN A 302 7.82 1.56 -0.84
N THR A 303 7.40 0.57 -1.63
CA THR A 303 8.04 -0.76 -1.63
C THR A 303 9.50 -0.68 -2.10
N ALA A 304 9.78 0.15 -3.11
CA ALA A 304 11.15 0.40 -3.53
C ALA A 304 11.98 1.08 -2.42
N PHE A 305 11.38 2.00 -1.65
CA PHE A 305 12.02 2.60 -0.48
C PHE A 305 12.32 1.54 0.60
N MET A 306 11.35 0.69 0.95
CA MET A 306 11.50 -0.37 1.95
C MET A 306 12.63 -1.35 1.58
N LEU A 307 12.75 -1.71 0.30
CA LEU A 307 13.84 -2.55 -0.19
C LEU A 307 15.21 -1.87 -0.04
N LYS A 308 15.30 -0.57 -0.29
CA LYS A 308 16.55 0.20 -0.15
C LYS A 308 17.01 0.33 1.31
N GLU A 309 16.12 0.24 2.28
CA GLU A 309 16.49 0.23 3.69
C GLU A 309 17.21 -1.07 4.11
N ILE A 310 16.98 -2.14 3.36
CA ILE A 310 17.56 -3.47 3.65
C ILE A 310 18.82 -3.73 2.82
N ALA A 311 19.00 -3.01 1.69
CA ALA A 311 20.06 -3.19 0.70
C ALA A 311 21.49 -2.93 1.23
#